data_ccd9775c8e703a9846e3dded132d6720
#
_entry.id   ccd9775c8e703a9846e3dded132d6720
#
_cell.length_a   1.000
_cell.length_b   1.000
_cell.length_c   1.000
_cell.angle_alpha   90.00
_cell.angle_beta   90.00
_cell.angle_gamma   90.00
#
_symmetry.space_group_name_H-M   'P 1'
#
loop_
_entity.id
_entity.type
_entity.pdbx_description
1 polymer ?
#
loop_
_entity_poly.entity_id
_entity_poly.type
_entity_poly.pdbx_seq_one_letter_code
_entity_poly.pdbx_strand_id
1 'polypeptide(L)'
;MPRGIMYVETMPVSPDREADYHRWYNETHLAEITSVEGIVAARRFAPVDGNGPFIAIYELDCDDLDGAVQQLADMAGRGEMSSTELLAMDPPPVPRVYREIGSYGP
;
A
#
# COMPACT_ATOMS: atom_id res chain seq x y z
N MET A 1 8.30 -0.89 20.85
CA MET A 1 8.45 -0.41 19.46
C MET A 1 7.12 0.12 18.95
N PRO A 2 7.07 1.35 18.39
CA PRO A 2 5.85 1.83 17.78
C PRO A 2 5.41 0.91 16.64
N ARG A 3 4.11 0.69 16.59
CA ARG A 3 3.49 -0.10 15.52
C ARG A 3 2.38 0.71 14.89
N GLY A 4 2.20 0.51 13.60
CA GLY A 4 1.15 1.18 12.89
C GLY A 4 0.88 0.52 11.56
N ILE A 5 0.11 1.21 10.75
CA ILE A 5 -0.18 0.75 9.39
C ILE A 5 -0.11 1.92 8.43
N MET A 6 0.20 1.61 7.18
CA MET A 6 -0.06 2.51 6.08
C MET A 6 -1.26 1.97 5.31
N TYR A 7 -2.25 2.81 5.10
CA TYR A 7 -3.51 2.45 4.45
C TYR A 7 -3.60 3.17 3.10
N VAL A 8 -3.86 2.41 2.04
CA VAL A 8 -3.95 2.99 0.69
C VAL A 8 -5.17 2.43 -0.02
N GLU A 9 -6.00 3.30 -0.59
CA GLU A 9 -7.11 2.92 -1.46
C GLU A 9 -6.67 3.09 -2.91
N THR A 10 -6.92 2.07 -3.73
CA THR A 10 -6.60 2.15 -5.15
C THR A 10 -7.71 1.52 -5.98
N MET A 11 -7.75 1.89 -7.25
CA MET A 11 -8.65 1.31 -8.25
C MET A 11 -7.86 0.99 -9.51
N PRO A 12 -8.27 -0.04 -10.25
CA PRO A 12 -7.67 -0.25 -11.59
C PRO A 12 -8.04 0.90 -12.51
N VAL A 13 -7.20 1.13 -13.50
CA VAL A 13 -7.39 2.22 -14.45
C VAL A 13 -8.67 2.04 -15.26
N SER A 14 -9.08 0.81 -15.50
CA SER A 14 -10.34 0.48 -16.18
C SER A 14 -10.76 -0.95 -15.82
N PRO A 15 -12.06 -1.28 -15.97
CA PRO A 15 -12.52 -2.64 -15.64
C PRO A 15 -11.84 -3.75 -16.45
N ASP A 16 -11.50 -3.51 -17.70
CA ASP A 16 -10.87 -4.52 -18.54
C ASP A 16 -9.38 -4.71 -18.20
N ARG A 17 -8.79 -3.84 -17.37
CA ARG A 17 -7.41 -3.97 -16.91
C ARG A 17 -7.34 -4.45 -15.48
N GLU A 18 -8.47 -4.81 -14.86
CA GLU A 18 -8.49 -5.17 -13.44
C GLU A 18 -7.65 -6.42 -13.14
N ALA A 19 -7.69 -7.43 -13.99
CA ALA A 19 -6.91 -8.65 -13.77
C ALA A 19 -5.40 -8.36 -13.80
N ASP A 20 -4.96 -7.52 -14.74
CA ASP A 20 -3.56 -7.12 -14.82
C ASP A 20 -3.15 -6.28 -13.62
N TYR A 21 -4.03 -5.39 -13.16
CA TYR A 21 -3.81 -4.56 -11.97
C TYR A 21 -3.60 -5.44 -10.74
N HIS A 22 -4.44 -6.45 -10.52
CA HIS A 22 -4.28 -7.34 -9.38
C HIS A 22 -3.00 -8.15 -9.46
N ARG A 23 -2.65 -8.63 -10.65
CA ARG A 23 -1.42 -9.39 -10.83
C ARG A 23 -0.20 -8.54 -10.53
N TRP A 24 -0.13 -7.34 -11.07
CA TRP A 24 0.99 -6.43 -10.83
C TRP A 24 1.11 -6.12 -9.34
N TYR A 25 -0.02 -5.81 -8.70
CA TYR A 25 -0.03 -5.43 -7.29
C TYR A 25 0.47 -6.59 -6.42
N ASN A 26 -0.07 -7.78 -6.63
CA ASN A 26 0.24 -8.94 -5.80
C ASN A 26 1.63 -9.50 -6.07
N GLU A 27 2.09 -9.50 -7.30
CA GLU A 27 3.35 -10.13 -7.68
C GLU A 27 4.55 -9.18 -7.63
N THR A 28 4.32 -7.87 -7.76
CA THR A 28 5.42 -6.90 -7.87
C THR A 28 5.36 -5.84 -6.80
N HIS A 29 4.24 -5.13 -6.71
CA HIS A 29 4.18 -3.89 -5.92
C HIS A 29 4.27 -4.14 -4.41
N LEU A 30 3.59 -5.17 -3.90
CA LEU A 30 3.65 -5.48 -2.46
C LEU A 30 5.07 -5.81 -2.03
N ALA A 31 5.81 -6.55 -2.86
CA ALA A 31 7.20 -6.89 -2.57
C ALA A 31 8.09 -5.64 -2.57
N GLU A 32 7.86 -4.72 -3.50
CA GLU A 32 8.62 -3.47 -3.56
C GLU A 32 8.44 -2.66 -2.29
N ILE A 33 7.19 -2.50 -1.86
CA ILE A 33 6.89 -1.69 -0.68
C ILE A 33 7.45 -2.33 0.58
N THR A 34 7.29 -3.65 0.75
CA THR A 34 7.79 -4.35 1.93
C THR A 34 9.31 -4.48 1.96
N SER A 35 10.01 -4.13 0.88
CA SER A 35 11.46 -4.07 0.88
C SER A 35 12.00 -2.88 1.70
N VAL A 36 11.15 -1.91 2.01
CA VAL A 36 11.55 -0.75 2.83
C VAL A 36 11.65 -1.20 4.28
N GLU A 37 12.78 -0.85 4.93
CA GLU A 37 12.98 -1.19 6.34
C GLU A 37 11.88 -0.56 7.19
N GLY A 38 11.28 -1.37 8.07
CA GLY A 38 10.18 -0.94 8.92
C GLY A 38 8.80 -1.29 8.38
N ILE A 39 8.68 -1.64 7.11
CA ILE A 39 7.44 -2.11 6.52
C ILE A 39 7.55 -3.64 6.43
N VAL A 40 6.88 -4.34 7.37
CA VAL A 40 7.17 -5.75 7.63
C VAL A 40 6.19 -6.73 7.02
N ALA A 41 5.01 -6.25 6.60
CA ALA A 41 4.00 -7.13 5.98
C ALA A 41 3.02 -6.29 5.18
N ALA A 42 2.30 -6.94 4.27
CA ALA A 42 1.30 -6.28 3.45
C ALA A 42 0.13 -7.22 3.19
N ARG A 43 -1.07 -6.66 3.18
CA ARG A 43 -2.29 -7.40 2.85
C ARG A 43 -3.19 -6.52 2.01
N ARG A 44 -3.93 -7.15 1.11
CA ARG A 44 -4.89 -6.45 0.28
C ARG A 44 -6.29 -6.97 0.55
N PHE A 45 -7.27 -6.08 0.41
CA PHE A 45 -8.66 -6.41 0.67
C PHE A 45 -9.54 -5.85 -0.44
N ALA A 46 -10.57 -6.62 -0.79
CA ALA A 46 -11.59 -6.21 -1.74
C ALA A 46 -12.89 -5.95 -0.99
N PRO A 47 -13.71 -4.99 -1.43
CA PRO A 47 -15.02 -4.81 -0.81
C PRO A 47 -15.89 -6.05 -1.04
N VAL A 48 -16.55 -6.49 0.03
CA VAL A 48 -17.36 -7.73 -0.01
C VAL A 48 -18.54 -7.59 -0.99
N ASP A 49 -19.10 -6.40 -1.07
CA ASP A 49 -20.24 -6.13 -1.96
C ASP A 49 -19.82 -5.82 -3.41
N GLY A 50 -18.52 -5.82 -3.69
CA GLY A 50 -18.01 -5.56 -5.03
C GLY A 50 -18.01 -4.09 -5.43
N ASN A 51 -18.35 -3.18 -4.52
CA ASN A 51 -18.42 -1.75 -4.80
C ASN A 51 -17.35 -1.00 -4.02
N GLY A 52 -16.68 -0.10 -4.69
CA GLY A 52 -15.71 0.78 -4.07
C GLY A 52 -14.28 0.35 -4.28
N PRO A 53 -13.34 1.06 -3.66
CA PRO A 53 -11.92 0.81 -3.90
C PRO A 53 -11.42 -0.47 -3.24
N PHE A 54 -10.33 -0.98 -3.80
CA PHE A 54 -9.53 -1.99 -3.14
C PHE A 54 -8.61 -1.30 -2.14
N ILE A 55 -8.30 -1.96 -1.03
CA ILE A 55 -7.39 -1.38 -0.04
C ILE A 55 -6.17 -2.26 0.13
N ALA A 56 -5.06 -1.61 0.45
CA ALA A 56 -3.83 -2.28 0.86
C ALA A 56 -3.46 -1.76 2.25
N ILE A 57 -3.12 -2.69 3.13
CA ILE A 57 -2.70 -2.36 4.48
C ILE A 57 -1.28 -2.90 4.67
N TYR A 58 -0.35 -2.00 4.96
CA TYR A 58 1.05 -2.34 5.19
C TYR A 58 1.35 -2.19 6.67
N GLU A 59 1.85 -3.27 7.28
CA GLU A 59 2.20 -3.22 8.69
C GLU A 59 3.55 -2.54 8.88
N LEU A 60 3.58 -1.59 9.79
CA LEU A 60 4.79 -0.82 10.13
C LEU A 60 5.23 -1.21 11.53
N ASP A 61 6.52 -1.53 11.67
CA ASP A 61 7.12 -1.86 12.97
C ASP A 61 8.49 -1.20 13.02
N CYS A 62 8.50 0.07 13.45
CA CYS A 62 9.72 0.88 13.48
C CYS A 62 9.50 2.06 14.41
N ASP A 63 10.60 2.69 14.79
CA ASP A 63 10.55 3.83 15.72
C ASP A 63 9.95 5.08 15.09
N ASP A 64 10.12 5.26 13.78
CA ASP A 64 9.65 6.43 13.04
C ASP A 64 8.71 5.97 11.94
N LEU A 65 7.41 5.96 12.23
CA LEU A 65 6.41 5.51 11.27
C LEU A 65 6.35 6.39 10.02
N ASP A 66 6.43 7.70 10.21
CA ASP A 66 6.43 8.63 9.07
C ASP A 66 7.70 8.49 8.25
N GLY A 67 8.83 8.20 8.91
CA GLY A 67 10.11 8.03 8.22
C GLY A 67 10.11 6.85 7.27
N ALA A 68 9.48 5.73 7.65
CA ALA A 68 9.38 4.58 6.77
C ALA A 68 8.59 4.93 5.50
N VAL A 69 7.49 5.66 5.66
CA VAL A 69 6.66 6.07 4.52
C VAL A 69 7.39 7.12 3.68
N GLN A 70 8.18 7.99 4.32
CA GLN A 70 8.99 8.97 3.57
C GLN A 70 10.05 8.28 2.73
N GLN A 71 10.68 7.22 3.22
CA GLN A 71 11.62 6.43 2.42
C GLN A 71 10.94 5.86 1.17
N LEU A 72 9.71 5.40 1.32
CA LEU A 72 8.95 4.89 0.19
C LEU A 72 8.72 5.98 -0.86
N ALA A 73 8.33 7.17 -0.41
CA ALA A 73 8.12 8.29 -1.31
C ALA A 73 9.43 8.70 -2.02
N ASP A 74 10.55 8.65 -1.29
CA ASP A 74 11.86 8.97 -1.86
C ASP A 74 12.27 7.96 -2.92
N MET A 75 12.02 6.66 -2.68
CA MET A 75 12.29 5.62 -3.67
C MET A 75 11.48 5.83 -4.93
N ALA A 76 10.21 6.16 -4.78
CA ALA A 76 9.35 6.45 -5.94
C ALA A 76 9.86 7.66 -6.70
N GLY A 77 10.29 8.70 -5.99
CA GLY A 77 10.82 9.91 -6.59
C GLY A 77 12.13 9.68 -7.33
N ARG A 78 12.93 8.69 -6.92
CA ARG A 78 14.18 8.33 -7.59
C ARG A 78 13.99 7.30 -8.72
N GLY A 79 12.75 6.88 -8.98
CA GLY A 79 12.48 5.86 -9.99
C GLY A 79 12.87 4.45 -9.59
N GLU A 80 12.99 4.19 -8.28
CA GLU A 80 13.38 2.88 -7.76
C GLU A 80 12.19 1.95 -7.53
N MET A 81 10.98 2.47 -7.73
CA MET A 81 9.76 1.67 -7.70
C MET A 81 9.27 1.45 -9.12
N SER A 82 8.70 0.30 -9.40
CA SER A 82 8.12 0.08 -10.71
C SER A 82 6.95 1.05 -10.92
N SER A 83 6.84 1.59 -12.10
CA SER A 83 5.70 2.42 -12.47
C SER A 83 4.70 1.58 -13.25
N THR A 84 3.43 1.99 -13.22
CA THR A 84 2.40 1.29 -13.97
C THR A 84 1.32 2.27 -14.39
N GLU A 85 0.72 1.98 -15.53
CA GLU A 85 -0.49 2.67 -15.99
C GLU A 85 -1.75 1.93 -15.58
N LEU A 86 -1.61 0.87 -14.74
CA LEU A 86 -2.75 0.05 -14.32
C LEU A 86 -3.57 0.68 -13.19
N LEU A 87 -3.01 1.65 -12.48
CA LEU A 87 -3.69 2.36 -11.39
C LEU A 87 -4.44 3.57 -11.91
N ALA A 88 -5.66 3.78 -11.39
CA ALA A 88 -6.36 5.03 -11.58
C ALA A 88 -5.62 6.13 -10.81
N MET A 89 -5.24 7.21 -11.48
CA MET A 89 -4.42 8.27 -10.91
C MET A 89 -5.12 9.63 -10.90
N ASP A 90 -6.42 9.67 -11.12
CA ASP A 90 -7.18 10.91 -11.11
C ASP A 90 -8.46 10.74 -10.28
N PRO A 91 -8.41 11.03 -8.97
CA PRO A 91 -7.26 11.53 -8.21
C PRO A 91 -6.24 10.42 -7.91
N PRO A 92 -4.97 10.77 -7.67
CA PRO A 92 -3.98 9.77 -7.31
C PRO A 92 -4.24 9.19 -5.92
N PRO A 93 -3.82 7.94 -5.68
CA PRO A 93 -3.94 7.35 -4.35
C PRO A 93 -3.18 8.16 -3.31
N VAL A 94 -3.75 8.27 -2.10
CA VAL A 94 -3.13 8.98 -0.99
C VAL A 94 -2.89 8.00 0.15
N PRO A 95 -1.63 7.69 0.47
CA PRO A 95 -1.34 6.84 1.61
C PRO A 95 -1.61 7.59 2.91
N ARG A 96 -2.15 6.89 3.90
CA ARG A 96 -2.38 7.43 5.22
C ARG A 96 -1.71 6.54 6.24
N VAL A 97 -1.07 7.16 7.23
CA VAL A 97 -0.34 6.44 8.28
C VAL A 97 -1.14 6.50 9.56
N TYR A 98 -1.31 5.35 10.18
CA TYR A 98 -2.04 5.23 11.45
C TYR A 98 -1.14 4.56 12.47
N ARG A 99 -1.12 5.10 13.70
CA ARG A 99 -0.40 4.50 14.82
C ARG A 99 -1.35 3.58 15.58
N GLU A 100 -0.86 2.40 15.97
CA GLU A 100 -1.66 1.51 16.82
C GLU A 100 -1.87 2.16 18.18
N ILE A 101 -3.10 2.22 18.64
CA ILE A 101 -3.45 2.82 19.92
C ILE A 101 -4.20 1.85 20.83
N GLY A 102 -4.39 0.62 20.42
CA GLY A 102 -5.02 -0.40 21.22
C GLY A 102 -5.11 -1.71 20.47
N SER A 103 -5.15 -2.82 21.21
CA SER A 103 -5.32 -4.14 20.62
C SER A 103 -5.96 -5.07 21.63
N TYR A 104 -6.62 -6.09 21.14
CA TYR A 104 -7.23 -7.14 21.94
C TYR A 104 -7.20 -8.44 21.13
N GLY A 105 -6.92 -9.54 21.83
CA GLY A 105 -6.84 -10.84 21.19
C GLY A 105 -5.40 -11.21 20.84
N PRO A 106 -5.20 -12.47 20.41
CA PRO A 106 -3.86 -12.94 20.06
C PRO A 106 -3.30 -12.29 18.80
#